data_dd179d6f0b862ab9ac2835660bb81a0a
#
_entry.id   dd179d6f0b862ab9ac2835660bb81a0a
#
_cell.length_a   1.000
_cell.length_b   1.000
_cell.length_c   1.000
_cell.angle_alpha   90.00
_cell.angle_beta   90.00
_cell.angle_gamma   90.00
#
_symmetry.space_group_name_H-M   'P 1'
#
loop_
_entity.id
_entity.type
_entity.pdbx_description
1 polymer ?
#
loop_
_entity_poly.entity_id
_entity_poly.type
_entity_poly.pdbx_seq_one_letter_code
_entity_poly.pdbx_strand_id
1 'polypeptide(L)'
;MEGHVLAKKEPPMIRFQTARPVGLMTAAIAVVLVACGLQAADRPEITFSDARIFPESLTSTKNGDLFFGSLGLDAVYRATSKSAQATPWISAKSNGLTTVLGVFADEKAGVLWVCSSASGGRRGAPYVGETALKAFKLSDASLKGSYPFPGNGLCNDIAVAKDGTVYATDTNMGRVLRLKKGASALDVWAEDAMVLATADGIALLADGQVYVNSVGQGTLMRIPVKADGSAGPIVKLETSRPMMGPDGMRSVGNKTLLVVEGGRLDEVTINGDKAEVKVLKEGMTGITAVTLTGGMAYVAEARLNLRNDTTKDPGPFRAMGIPYKAK
;
A
#
# COMPACT_ATOMS: atom_id res chain seq x y z
N MET A 1 3.76 -80.16 -89.70
CA MET A 1 3.79 -78.70 -89.41
C MET A 1 4.16 -78.58 -87.96
N GLU A 2 5.40 -78.23 -87.79
CA GLU A 2 6.14 -78.24 -86.46
C GLU A 2 5.80 -76.99 -85.72
N GLY A 3 5.43 -77.16 -84.46
CA GLY A 3 5.22 -76.05 -83.53
C GLY A 3 6.30 -76.02 -82.46
N HIS A 4 7.17 -75.03 -82.55
CA HIS A 4 8.23 -74.83 -81.57
C HIS A 4 7.65 -74.39 -80.24
N VAL A 5 8.00 -75.12 -79.13
CA VAL A 5 7.73 -74.74 -77.77
C VAL A 5 8.95 -73.96 -77.28
N LEU A 6 8.77 -72.67 -76.91
CA LEU A 6 9.77 -71.81 -76.25
C LEU A 6 9.74 -72.03 -74.74
N ALA A 7 10.86 -72.49 -74.21
CA ALA A 7 11.10 -72.62 -72.76
C ALA A 7 11.19 -71.23 -72.12
N LYS A 8 10.39 -71.01 -71.09
CA LYS A 8 10.49 -69.83 -70.24
C LYS A 8 11.62 -70.02 -69.21
N LYS A 9 12.63 -69.15 -69.24
CA LYS A 9 13.65 -69.02 -68.19
C LYS A 9 13.06 -68.32 -67.01
N GLU A 10 13.17 -68.92 -65.84
CA GLU A 10 12.87 -68.24 -64.50
C GLU A 10 13.99 -67.27 -64.14
N PRO A 11 13.62 -66.12 -63.58
CA PRO A 11 14.61 -65.15 -63.07
C PRO A 11 15.21 -65.60 -61.71
N PRO A 12 16.43 -65.16 -61.32
CA PRO A 12 17.11 -65.60 -60.11
C PRO A 12 16.43 -65.01 -58.90
N MET A 13 16.29 -65.81 -57.85
CA MET A 13 15.77 -65.39 -56.54
C MET A 13 16.81 -64.50 -55.83
N ILE A 14 16.42 -63.23 -55.57
CA ILE A 14 17.14 -62.30 -54.75
C ILE A 14 16.84 -62.60 -53.27
N ARG A 15 17.86 -63.04 -52.51
CA ARG A 15 17.75 -63.18 -51.04
C ARG A 15 17.79 -61.79 -50.42
N PHE A 16 16.68 -61.35 -49.85
CA PHE A 16 16.66 -60.19 -48.95
C PHE A 16 17.27 -60.59 -47.59
N GLN A 17 18.39 -59.95 -47.24
CA GLN A 17 18.89 -59.95 -45.87
C GLN A 17 17.97 -59.06 -45.02
N THR A 18 17.42 -59.63 -43.96
CA THR A 18 16.63 -58.91 -42.97
C THR A 18 17.51 -57.94 -42.23
N ALA A 19 17.36 -56.65 -42.47
CA ALA A 19 17.92 -55.57 -41.68
C ALA A 19 17.34 -55.59 -40.29
N ARG A 20 18.16 -55.58 -39.25
CA ARG A 20 17.76 -55.40 -37.84
C ARG A 20 17.11 -54.02 -37.66
N PRO A 21 16.02 -53.88 -36.87
CA PRO A 21 15.46 -52.56 -36.58
C PRO A 21 16.44 -51.72 -35.72
N VAL A 22 16.86 -50.60 -36.26
CA VAL A 22 17.54 -49.56 -35.51
C VAL A 22 16.50 -48.94 -34.58
N GLY A 23 16.66 -49.10 -33.27
CA GLY A 23 15.80 -48.49 -32.29
C GLY A 23 15.89 -46.96 -32.38
N LEU A 24 14.80 -46.30 -32.73
CA LEU A 24 14.65 -44.87 -32.56
C LEU A 24 14.62 -44.55 -31.06
N MET A 25 15.73 -44.07 -30.51
CA MET A 25 15.72 -43.39 -29.22
C MET A 25 15.01 -42.04 -29.40
N THR A 26 13.75 -41.97 -29.04
CA THR A 26 13.03 -40.70 -28.83
C THR A 26 13.61 -40.05 -27.60
N ALA A 27 14.54 -39.11 -27.79
CA ALA A 27 14.96 -38.18 -26.74
C ALA A 27 13.79 -37.28 -26.39
N ALA A 28 13.09 -37.55 -25.29
CA ALA A 28 12.12 -36.62 -24.72
C ALA A 28 12.90 -35.43 -24.16
N ILE A 29 12.90 -34.31 -24.89
CA ILE A 29 13.36 -33.02 -24.38
C ILE A 29 12.31 -32.57 -23.37
N ALA A 30 12.56 -32.79 -22.07
CA ALA A 30 11.81 -32.17 -21.01
C ALA A 30 12.12 -30.67 -21.02
N VAL A 31 11.24 -29.85 -21.60
CA VAL A 31 11.27 -28.40 -21.45
C VAL A 31 10.87 -28.10 -20.01
N VAL A 32 11.86 -27.93 -19.14
CA VAL A 32 11.67 -27.37 -17.81
C VAL A 32 11.35 -25.89 -18.01
N LEU A 33 10.07 -25.57 -18.03
CA LEU A 33 9.58 -24.20 -17.85
C LEU A 33 9.97 -23.77 -16.43
N VAL A 34 11.15 -23.18 -16.29
CA VAL A 34 11.49 -22.39 -15.10
C VAL A 34 10.56 -21.20 -15.16
N ALA A 35 9.45 -21.26 -14.42
CA ALA A 35 8.67 -20.10 -14.09
C ALA A 35 9.58 -19.19 -13.27
N CYS A 36 10.30 -18.27 -13.94
CA CYS A 36 10.96 -17.15 -13.29
C CYS A 36 9.85 -16.30 -12.70
N GLY A 37 9.41 -16.63 -11.49
CA GLY A 37 8.66 -15.71 -10.66
C GLY A 37 9.55 -14.48 -10.56
N LEU A 38 9.10 -13.35 -11.13
CA LEU A 38 9.70 -12.04 -10.90
C LEU A 38 9.62 -11.76 -9.40
N GLN A 39 10.60 -12.23 -8.67
CA GLN A 39 10.83 -11.84 -7.30
C GLN A 39 11.11 -10.34 -7.35
N ALA A 40 10.26 -9.54 -6.70
CA ALA A 40 10.54 -8.11 -6.52
C ALA A 40 11.98 -7.99 -6.02
N ALA A 41 12.80 -7.23 -6.73
CA ALA A 41 14.19 -7.04 -6.34
C ALA A 41 14.25 -6.65 -4.87
N ASP A 42 15.12 -7.30 -4.10
CA ASP A 42 15.39 -6.93 -2.71
C ASP A 42 15.90 -5.48 -2.70
N ARG A 43 15.03 -4.55 -2.32
CA ARG A 43 15.31 -3.11 -2.28
C ARG A 43 15.33 -2.69 -0.81
N PRO A 44 16.48 -2.83 -0.13
CA PRO A 44 16.56 -2.53 1.30
C PRO A 44 16.28 -1.05 1.60
N GLU A 45 16.38 -0.20 0.61
CA GLU A 45 16.15 1.25 0.74
C GLU A 45 15.56 1.83 -0.54
N ILE A 46 14.63 2.76 -0.39
CA ILE A 46 14.13 3.61 -1.48
C ILE A 46 14.56 5.04 -1.19
N THR A 47 15.27 5.65 -2.13
CA THR A 47 15.67 7.06 -2.10
C THR A 47 14.68 7.92 -2.89
N PHE A 48 14.86 9.25 -2.84
CA PHE A 48 14.00 10.19 -3.57
C PHE A 48 14.82 11.07 -4.49
N SER A 49 14.24 11.50 -5.63
CA SER A 49 14.91 12.38 -6.61
C SER A 49 15.04 13.82 -6.12
N ASP A 50 14.17 14.23 -5.19
CA ASP A 50 14.06 15.63 -4.76
C ASP A 50 14.38 15.79 -3.29
N ALA A 51 14.97 16.96 -2.95
CA ALA A 51 15.15 17.38 -1.57
C ALA A 51 13.83 17.89 -0.96
N ARG A 52 13.74 17.90 0.38
CA ARG A 52 12.61 18.42 1.16
C ARG A 52 11.23 17.82 0.82
N ILE A 53 11.22 16.58 0.33
CA ILE A 53 9.98 15.86 0.03
C ILE A 53 9.13 15.62 1.28
N PHE A 54 9.72 15.33 2.44
CA PHE A 54 9.03 14.94 3.68
C PHE A 54 7.95 13.88 3.40
N PRO A 55 8.36 12.61 3.09
CA PRO A 55 7.44 11.54 2.70
C PRO A 55 6.65 11.07 3.91
N GLU A 56 5.49 11.63 4.13
CA GLU A 56 4.69 11.43 5.35
C GLU A 56 3.95 10.09 5.33
N SER A 57 3.43 9.68 4.18
CA SER A 57 2.70 8.42 4.02
C SER A 57 3.23 7.60 2.87
N LEU A 58 3.02 6.27 2.94
CA LEU A 58 3.31 5.40 1.81
C LEU A 58 2.30 4.25 1.70
N THR A 59 2.16 3.76 0.48
CA THR A 59 1.39 2.56 0.16
C THR A 59 2.09 1.74 -0.92
N SER A 60 1.70 0.49 -1.08
CA SER A 60 2.28 -0.41 -2.06
C SER A 60 1.22 -1.13 -2.88
N THR A 61 1.62 -1.62 -4.04
CA THR A 61 0.86 -2.58 -4.84
C THR A 61 1.48 -3.97 -4.73
N LYS A 62 0.72 -4.99 -5.10
CA LYS A 62 1.18 -6.40 -5.08
C LYS A 62 2.37 -6.65 -5.99
N ASN A 63 2.50 -5.89 -7.09
CA ASN A 63 3.64 -5.99 -7.99
C ASN A 63 4.91 -5.31 -7.45
N GLY A 64 4.85 -4.68 -6.27
CA GLY A 64 5.99 -4.07 -5.60
C GLY A 64 6.21 -2.59 -5.90
N ASP A 65 5.30 -1.90 -6.58
CA ASP A 65 5.37 -0.45 -6.70
C ASP A 65 5.06 0.20 -5.35
N LEU A 66 5.75 1.28 -5.04
CA LEU A 66 5.57 2.08 -3.84
C LEU A 66 5.16 3.50 -4.21
N PHE A 67 4.16 4.03 -3.53
CA PHE A 67 3.69 5.41 -3.69
C PHE A 67 3.85 6.15 -2.37
N PHE A 68 4.23 7.43 -2.45
CA PHE A 68 4.53 8.26 -1.29
C PHE A 68 3.80 9.59 -1.38
N GLY A 69 3.16 10.01 -0.30
CA GLY A 69 2.63 11.36 -0.14
C GLY A 69 3.74 12.34 0.25
N SER A 70 3.90 13.42 -0.51
CA SER A 70 4.89 14.45 -0.20
C SER A 70 4.23 15.63 0.52
N LEU A 71 4.50 15.74 1.80
CA LEU A 71 4.04 16.84 2.64
C LEU A 71 4.79 18.14 2.36
N GLY A 72 5.99 18.06 1.79
CA GLY A 72 6.84 19.19 1.50
C GLY A 72 6.69 19.78 0.10
N LEU A 73 6.22 18.98 -0.88
CA LEU A 73 6.22 19.37 -2.28
C LEU A 73 4.84 19.27 -2.95
N ASP A 74 3.77 19.00 -2.19
CA ASP A 74 2.38 18.93 -2.70
C ASP A 74 2.25 17.96 -3.90
N ALA A 75 2.89 16.80 -3.83
CA ALA A 75 3.04 15.84 -4.92
C ALA A 75 2.89 14.40 -4.43
N VAL A 76 2.69 13.47 -5.36
CA VAL A 76 2.81 12.03 -5.10
C VAL A 76 4.02 11.49 -5.86
N TYR A 77 4.87 10.74 -5.15
CA TYR A 77 6.04 10.07 -5.70
C TYR A 77 5.78 8.60 -5.91
N ARG A 78 6.46 7.99 -6.87
CA ARG A 78 6.41 6.54 -7.14
C ARG A 78 7.81 5.97 -7.34
N ALA A 79 8.08 4.84 -6.68
CA ALA A 79 9.14 3.93 -7.03
C ALA A 79 8.51 2.68 -7.65
N THR A 80 8.85 2.36 -8.89
CA THR A 80 8.40 1.10 -9.50
C THR A 80 9.07 -0.09 -8.83
N SER A 81 8.52 -1.29 -9.00
CA SER A 81 9.11 -2.54 -8.45
C SER A 81 10.56 -2.78 -8.90
N LYS A 82 11.02 -2.11 -9.95
CA LYS A 82 12.37 -2.22 -10.51
C LYS A 82 13.29 -1.06 -10.13
N SER A 83 12.81 -0.07 -9.38
CA SER A 83 13.58 1.13 -9.02
C SER A 83 13.75 1.26 -7.52
N ALA A 84 14.96 1.55 -7.06
CA ALA A 84 15.27 1.96 -5.70
C ALA A 84 15.17 3.49 -5.50
N GLN A 85 14.70 4.23 -6.50
CA GLN A 85 14.47 5.66 -6.42
C GLN A 85 13.02 5.99 -6.75
N ALA A 86 12.38 6.78 -5.90
CA ALA A 86 11.05 7.36 -6.12
C ALA A 86 11.21 8.71 -6.84
N THR A 87 10.38 8.92 -7.85
CA THR A 87 10.31 10.14 -8.66
C THR A 87 8.89 10.69 -8.66
N PRO A 88 8.67 11.99 -8.97
CA PRO A 88 7.32 12.54 -9.07
C PRO A 88 6.45 11.74 -10.06
N TRP A 89 5.27 11.29 -9.59
CA TRP A 89 4.29 10.56 -10.38
C TRP A 89 3.02 11.39 -10.62
N ILE A 90 2.56 12.12 -9.58
CA ILE A 90 1.61 13.22 -9.75
C ILE A 90 2.38 14.48 -9.41
N SER A 91 2.50 15.37 -10.38
CA SER A 91 3.28 16.60 -10.26
C SER A 91 2.74 17.51 -9.17
N ALA A 92 3.64 18.25 -8.56
CA ALA A 92 3.33 19.25 -7.53
C ALA A 92 2.18 20.18 -7.95
N LYS A 93 1.24 20.39 -7.05
CA LYS A 93 0.08 21.29 -7.21
C LYS A 93 -0.85 20.97 -8.40
N SER A 94 -0.57 19.91 -9.17
CA SER A 94 -1.45 19.48 -10.25
C SER A 94 -2.78 18.97 -9.69
N ASN A 95 -3.86 19.07 -10.46
CA ASN A 95 -5.21 18.62 -10.06
C ASN A 95 -5.70 19.19 -8.70
N GLY A 96 -5.25 20.40 -8.34
CA GLY A 96 -5.56 21.03 -7.07
C GLY A 96 -4.99 20.27 -5.87
N LEU A 97 -3.87 19.56 -6.03
CA LEU A 97 -3.14 19.01 -4.89
C LEU A 97 -2.56 20.17 -4.07
N THR A 98 -2.71 20.02 -2.78
CA THR A 98 -2.10 20.84 -1.74
C THR A 98 -1.22 19.94 -0.88
N THR A 99 -1.06 20.19 0.40
CA THR A 99 -0.28 19.31 1.28
C THR A 99 -0.75 17.84 1.18
N VAL A 100 0.08 16.96 0.64
CA VAL A 100 -0.26 15.53 0.47
C VAL A 100 0.24 14.73 1.66
N LEU A 101 -0.71 14.12 2.40
CA LEU A 101 -0.44 13.18 3.50
C LEU A 101 -0.72 11.75 3.02
N GLY A 102 -1.82 11.16 3.48
CA GLY A 102 -2.19 9.78 3.23
C GLY A 102 -2.28 9.39 1.77
N VAL A 103 -1.75 8.22 1.44
CA VAL A 103 -1.92 7.57 0.14
C VAL A 103 -2.32 6.11 0.34
N PHE A 104 -3.25 5.60 -0.51
CA PHE A 104 -3.69 4.22 -0.46
C PHE A 104 -3.94 3.67 -1.86
N ALA A 105 -3.22 2.60 -2.24
CA ALA A 105 -3.41 1.91 -3.51
C ALA A 105 -4.53 0.87 -3.41
N ASP A 106 -5.70 1.19 -3.96
CA ASP A 106 -6.81 0.26 -4.15
C ASP A 106 -6.67 -0.41 -5.53
N GLU A 107 -5.91 -1.49 -5.58
CA GLU A 107 -5.69 -2.24 -6.82
C GLU A 107 -6.98 -2.86 -7.39
N LYS A 108 -7.94 -3.21 -6.51
CA LYS A 108 -9.23 -3.77 -6.96
C LYS A 108 -10.05 -2.77 -7.76
N ALA A 109 -10.01 -1.50 -7.39
CA ALA A 109 -10.68 -0.41 -8.10
C ALA A 109 -9.78 0.25 -9.17
N GLY A 110 -8.48 -0.07 -9.19
CA GLY A 110 -7.48 0.59 -10.05
C GLY A 110 -7.27 2.06 -9.68
N VAL A 111 -7.34 2.39 -8.39
CA VAL A 111 -7.32 3.77 -7.86
C VAL A 111 -6.21 3.93 -6.84
N LEU A 112 -5.47 5.04 -6.94
CA LEU A 112 -4.72 5.59 -5.83
C LEU A 112 -5.58 6.66 -5.16
N TRP A 113 -5.95 6.42 -3.91
CA TRP A 113 -6.57 7.40 -3.03
C TRP A 113 -5.51 8.28 -2.41
N VAL A 114 -5.78 9.59 -2.33
CA VAL A 114 -4.81 10.61 -1.88
C VAL A 114 -5.51 11.60 -0.96
N CYS A 115 -4.98 11.79 0.23
CA CYS A 115 -5.33 12.88 1.14
C CYS A 115 -4.60 14.17 0.69
N SER A 116 -5.36 15.15 0.22
CA SER A 116 -4.88 16.49 -0.12
C SER A 116 -5.45 17.48 0.87
N SER A 117 -4.63 18.10 1.69
CA SER A 117 -5.08 18.88 2.83
C SER A 117 -4.78 20.36 2.69
N ALA A 118 -5.76 21.20 2.99
CA ALA A 118 -5.59 22.63 3.15
C ALA A 118 -4.51 22.91 4.21
N SER A 119 -3.75 23.96 4.04
CA SER A 119 -2.88 24.46 5.10
C SER A 119 -3.68 25.28 6.14
N GLY A 120 -3.15 25.43 7.35
CA GLY A 120 -3.84 26.14 8.44
C GLY A 120 -4.75 25.23 9.28
N GLY A 121 -5.82 25.78 9.83
CA GLY A 121 -6.80 25.10 10.68
C GLY A 121 -6.33 24.75 12.08
N ARG A 122 -5.02 24.76 12.34
CA ARG A 122 -4.48 24.49 13.67
C ARG A 122 -4.70 25.68 14.60
N ARG A 123 -5.15 25.41 15.83
CA ARG A 123 -5.41 26.42 16.86
C ARG A 123 -6.34 27.55 16.40
N GLY A 124 -7.32 27.22 15.51
CA GLY A 124 -8.29 28.18 15.00
C GLY A 124 -7.77 29.10 13.89
N ALA A 125 -6.56 28.89 13.36
CA ALA A 125 -6.12 29.61 12.18
C ALA A 125 -7.00 29.30 10.96
N PRO A 126 -7.29 30.27 10.07
CA PRO A 126 -8.05 30.01 8.87
C PRO A 126 -7.41 28.94 7.99
N TYR A 127 -8.21 28.10 7.34
CA TYR A 127 -7.73 27.18 6.30
C TYR A 127 -7.37 27.97 5.02
N VAL A 128 -6.30 27.57 4.37
CA VAL A 128 -5.91 28.06 3.05
C VAL A 128 -5.96 26.89 2.08
N GLY A 129 -6.86 26.97 1.10
CA GLY A 129 -7.16 25.88 0.17
C GLY A 129 -8.29 24.98 0.65
N GLU A 130 -8.48 23.89 -0.04
CA GLU A 130 -9.50 22.86 0.20
C GLU A 130 -8.86 21.57 0.66
N THR A 131 -9.42 20.95 1.70
CA THR A 131 -9.10 19.57 2.06
C THR A 131 -10.04 18.65 1.30
N ALA A 132 -9.48 17.67 0.60
CA ALA A 132 -10.24 16.69 -0.16
C ALA A 132 -9.56 15.31 -0.16
N LEU A 133 -10.38 14.27 -0.18
CA LEU A 133 -9.98 12.94 -0.60
C LEU A 133 -10.02 12.91 -2.13
N LYS A 134 -8.88 12.61 -2.77
CA LYS A 134 -8.78 12.56 -4.24
C LYS A 134 -8.53 11.14 -4.72
N ALA A 135 -9.10 10.80 -5.88
CA ALA A 135 -8.94 9.52 -6.54
C ALA A 135 -8.19 9.70 -7.86
N PHE A 136 -7.08 8.99 -8.04
CA PHE A 136 -6.31 8.97 -9.29
C PHE A 136 -6.27 7.54 -9.85
N LYS A 137 -6.24 7.39 -11.17
CA LYS A 137 -6.04 6.07 -11.78
C LYS A 137 -4.61 5.59 -11.53
N LEU A 138 -4.46 4.35 -11.05
CA LEU A 138 -3.14 3.71 -10.87
C LEU A 138 -2.40 3.50 -12.20
N SER A 139 -3.10 3.49 -13.33
CA SER A 139 -2.51 3.26 -14.65
C SER A 139 -1.74 4.47 -15.19
N ASP A 140 -2.25 5.68 -14.98
CA ASP A 140 -1.78 6.86 -15.71
C ASP A 140 -1.79 8.17 -14.89
N ALA A 141 -2.06 8.11 -13.59
CA ALA A 141 -2.15 9.26 -12.68
C ALA A 141 -3.27 10.27 -13.03
N SER A 142 -4.18 9.94 -13.94
CA SER A 142 -5.28 10.85 -14.26
C SER A 142 -6.27 10.95 -13.10
N LEU A 143 -6.77 12.17 -12.82
CA LEU A 143 -7.76 12.42 -11.78
C LEU A 143 -9.09 11.73 -12.16
N LYS A 144 -9.62 10.94 -11.23
CA LYS A 144 -10.91 10.24 -11.36
C LYS A 144 -12.02 10.92 -10.55
N GLY A 145 -11.66 11.55 -9.43
CA GLY A 145 -12.60 12.24 -8.55
C GLY A 145 -11.92 13.06 -7.47
N SER A 146 -12.65 14.04 -6.96
CA SER A 146 -12.26 14.87 -5.81
C SER A 146 -13.45 15.02 -4.90
N TYR A 147 -13.28 14.71 -3.61
CA TYR A 147 -14.34 14.66 -2.62
C TYR A 147 -13.95 15.57 -1.46
N PRO A 148 -14.47 16.82 -1.45
CA PRO A 148 -14.18 17.81 -0.41
C PRO A 148 -14.58 17.32 0.98
N PHE A 149 -13.78 17.66 1.99
CA PHE A 149 -14.09 17.41 3.39
C PHE A 149 -15.18 18.42 3.84
N PRO A 150 -16.29 17.97 4.42
CA PRO A 150 -17.32 18.87 4.94
C PRO A 150 -16.71 19.75 6.05
N GLY A 151 -16.79 21.10 5.86
CA GLY A 151 -16.22 22.06 6.78
C GLY A 151 -14.69 22.12 6.82
N ASN A 152 -14.03 21.57 5.79
CA ASN A 152 -12.56 21.43 5.74
C ASN A 152 -12.03 20.46 6.80
N GLY A 153 -10.76 20.53 7.16
CA GLY A 153 -10.11 19.62 8.13
C GLY A 153 -8.68 19.30 7.74
N LEU A 154 -8.15 18.17 8.26
CA LEU A 154 -6.86 17.61 7.87
C LEU A 154 -7.07 16.14 7.48
N CYS A 155 -7.17 15.85 6.18
CA CYS A 155 -7.16 14.48 5.66
C CYS A 155 -5.79 13.87 5.92
N ASN A 156 -5.72 12.86 6.78
CA ASN A 156 -4.45 12.27 7.19
C ASN A 156 -4.21 10.91 6.54
N ASP A 157 -4.88 9.84 6.95
CA ASP A 157 -4.64 8.50 6.41
C ASP A 157 -5.94 7.89 5.84
N ILE A 158 -5.80 6.81 5.07
CA ILE A 158 -6.88 6.22 4.27
C ILE A 158 -6.92 4.71 4.45
N ALA A 159 -8.13 4.17 4.56
CA ALA A 159 -8.36 2.73 4.49
C ALA A 159 -9.55 2.42 3.59
N VAL A 160 -9.50 1.29 2.88
CA VAL A 160 -10.55 0.87 1.94
C VAL A 160 -11.10 -0.48 2.35
N ALA A 161 -12.42 -0.55 2.50
CA ALA A 161 -13.13 -1.78 2.84
C ALA A 161 -13.29 -2.70 1.61
N LYS A 162 -13.59 -3.98 1.87
CA LYS A 162 -13.77 -4.99 0.81
C LYS A 162 -14.90 -4.68 -0.18
N ASP A 163 -15.91 -3.94 0.26
CA ASP A 163 -17.05 -3.49 -0.56
C ASP A 163 -16.73 -2.24 -1.41
N GLY A 164 -15.58 -1.61 -1.18
CA GLY A 164 -15.12 -0.41 -1.87
C GLY A 164 -15.50 0.89 -1.15
N THR A 165 -16.01 0.81 0.08
CA THR A 165 -16.16 1.98 0.96
C THR A 165 -14.79 2.47 1.40
N VAL A 166 -14.57 3.78 1.30
CA VAL A 166 -13.31 4.44 1.69
C VAL A 166 -13.52 5.20 2.99
N TYR A 167 -12.58 5.05 3.91
CA TYR A 167 -12.53 5.80 5.17
C TYR A 167 -11.30 6.67 5.19
N ALA A 168 -11.41 7.88 5.72
CA ALA A 168 -10.29 8.80 5.90
C ALA A 168 -10.35 9.46 7.27
N THR A 169 -9.22 9.56 7.96
CA THR A 169 -9.10 10.28 9.22
C THR A 169 -9.01 11.78 9.00
N ASP A 170 -9.67 12.55 9.88
CA ASP A 170 -9.55 13.99 10.00
C ASP A 170 -8.94 14.34 11.35
N THR A 171 -7.64 14.59 11.34
CA THR A 171 -6.84 14.83 12.54
C THR A 171 -7.26 16.09 13.29
N ASN A 172 -7.66 17.15 12.55
CA ASN A 172 -8.00 18.44 13.16
C ASN A 172 -9.37 18.42 13.84
N MET A 173 -10.32 17.67 13.29
CA MET A 173 -11.70 17.64 13.77
C MET A 173 -12.01 16.45 14.68
N GLY A 174 -11.10 15.49 14.80
CA GLY A 174 -11.32 14.29 15.62
C GLY A 174 -12.45 13.42 15.09
N ARG A 175 -12.41 13.08 13.80
CA ARG A 175 -13.45 12.30 13.13
C ARG A 175 -12.91 11.39 12.04
N VAL A 176 -13.74 10.46 11.61
CA VAL A 176 -13.52 9.61 10.44
C VAL A 176 -14.59 9.92 9.41
N LEU A 177 -14.16 10.27 8.21
CA LEU A 177 -15.05 10.48 7.06
C LEU A 177 -15.19 9.19 6.27
N ARG A 178 -16.30 9.06 5.55
CA ARG A 178 -16.60 7.90 4.72
C ARG A 178 -17.07 8.33 3.33
N LEU A 179 -16.54 7.65 2.31
CA LEU A 179 -17.08 7.68 0.95
C LEU A 179 -17.63 6.28 0.63
N LYS A 180 -18.95 6.14 0.60
CA LYS A 180 -19.58 4.90 0.14
C LYS A 180 -19.26 4.67 -1.34
N LYS A 181 -19.10 3.40 -1.74
CA LYS A 181 -18.88 3.07 -3.15
C LYS A 181 -19.96 3.69 -4.04
N GLY A 182 -19.54 4.49 -5.03
CA GLY A 182 -20.43 5.18 -5.96
C GLY A 182 -21.05 6.47 -5.42
N ALA A 183 -20.78 6.87 -4.20
CA ALA A 183 -21.23 8.15 -3.67
C ALA A 183 -20.46 9.32 -4.31
N SER A 184 -21.10 10.48 -4.39
CA SER A 184 -20.54 11.72 -4.91
C SER A 184 -19.94 12.63 -3.83
N ALA A 185 -20.16 12.33 -2.55
CA ALA A 185 -19.69 13.15 -1.42
C ALA A 185 -19.31 12.25 -0.23
N LEU A 186 -18.40 12.77 0.59
CA LEU A 186 -18.05 12.22 1.90
C LEU A 186 -19.18 12.53 2.92
N ASP A 187 -19.39 11.58 3.83
CA ASP A 187 -20.18 11.81 5.06
C ASP A 187 -19.27 11.65 6.29
N VAL A 188 -19.66 12.32 7.41
CA VAL A 188 -19.04 12.09 8.71
C VAL A 188 -19.57 10.75 9.22
N TRP A 189 -18.69 9.76 9.32
CA TRP A 189 -19.08 8.40 9.71
C TRP A 189 -18.97 8.15 11.21
N ALA A 190 -17.90 8.67 11.83
CA ALA A 190 -17.69 8.64 13.28
C ALA A 190 -17.05 9.95 13.72
N GLU A 191 -17.50 10.52 14.81
CA GLU A 191 -16.98 11.77 15.35
C GLU A 191 -16.99 11.73 16.88
N ASP A 192 -15.86 12.05 17.46
CA ASP A 192 -15.69 12.35 18.89
C ASP A 192 -14.42 13.17 19.05
N ALA A 193 -14.57 14.48 19.20
CA ALA A 193 -13.45 15.42 19.26
C ALA A 193 -12.48 15.19 20.44
N MET A 194 -12.87 14.38 21.43
CA MET A 194 -12.03 14.00 22.56
C MET A 194 -11.36 12.64 22.34
N VAL A 195 -12.14 11.62 21.99
CA VAL A 195 -11.63 10.25 21.83
C VAL A 195 -10.82 10.09 20.55
N LEU A 196 -11.27 10.72 19.46
CA LEU A 196 -10.58 10.77 18.16
C LEU A 196 -9.69 12.01 17.99
N ALA A 197 -9.42 12.76 19.08
CA ALA A 197 -8.50 13.87 19.00
C ALA A 197 -7.16 13.42 18.40
N THR A 198 -6.67 14.15 17.41
CA THR A 198 -5.45 13.80 16.65
C THR A 198 -5.50 12.40 16.02
N ALA A 199 -6.68 11.97 15.53
CA ALA A 199 -6.81 10.74 14.75
C ALA A 199 -5.84 10.77 13.57
N ASP A 200 -5.11 9.69 13.36
CA ASP A 200 -4.00 9.60 12.41
C ASP A 200 -4.13 8.34 11.55
N GLY A 201 -3.33 7.32 11.79
CA GLY A 201 -3.37 6.09 11.03
C GLY A 201 -4.73 5.37 11.12
N ILE A 202 -5.16 4.79 10.00
CA ILE A 202 -6.42 4.04 9.90
C ILE A 202 -6.22 2.74 9.12
N ALA A 203 -6.83 1.66 9.58
CA ALA A 203 -6.80 0.37 8.90
C ALA A 203 -8.11 -0.42 9.13
N LEU A 204 -8.39 -1.38 8.22
CA LEU A 204 -9.43 -2.39 8.41
C LEU A 204 -8.79 -3.76 8.56
N LEU A 205 -9.26 -4.54 9.53
CA LEU A 205 -8.89 -5.95 9.65
C LEU A 205 -9.92 -6.87 8.97
N ALA A 206 -9.65 -8.17 8.98
CA ALA A 206 -10.52 -9.15 8.32
C ALA A 206 -11.92 -9.26 8.94
N ASP A 207 -12.08 -8.85 10.20
CA ASP A 207 -13.35 -8.73 10.90
C ASP A 207 -14.26 -7.61 10.36
N GLY A 208 -13.76 -6.81 9.43
CA GLY A 208 -14.47 -5.68 8.83
C GLY A 208 -14.57 -4.45 9.73
N GLN A 209 -13.92 -4.46 10.89
CA GLN A 209 -13.92 -3.30 11.79
C GLN A 209 -12.85 -2.28 11.38
N VAL A 210 -13.12 -1.02 11.68
CA VAL A 210 -12.19 0.09 11.47
C VAL A 210 -11.35 0.28 12.72
N TYR A 211 -10.05 0.37 12.54
CA TYR A 211 -9.08 0.67 13.60
C TYR A 211 -8.45 2.03 13.31
N VAL A 212 -8.37 2.88 14.34
CA VAL A 212 -7.81 4.24 14.27
C VAL A 212 -6.85 4.42 15.42
N ASN A 213 -5.70 5.00 15.18
CA ASN A 213 -4.84 5.47 16.27
C ASN A 213 -4.93 6.99 16.45
N SER A 214 -4.43 7.48 17.57
CA SER A 214 -4.29 8.90 17.88
C SER A 214 -2.84 9.20 18.21
N VAL A 215 -2.19 9.94 17.33
CA VAL A 215 -0.77 10.29 17.49
C VAL A 215 -0.51 11.14 18.75
N GLY A 216 -1.42 12.05 19.07
CA GLY A 216 -1.27 12.91 20.25
C GLY A 216 -1.61 12.25 21.57
N GLN A 217 -2.52 11.26 21.58
CA GLN A 217 -2.96 10.58 22.80
C GLN A 217 -2.24 9.25 23.06
N GLY A 218 -1.53 8.71 22.08
CA GLY A 218 -0.90 7.40 22.20
C GLY A 218 -1.91 6.26 22.37
N THR A 219 -3.05 6.33 21.66
CA THR A 219 -4.16 5.38 21.79
C THR A 219 -4.44 4.65 20.47
N LEU A 220 -4.96 3.44 20.58
CA LEU A 220 -5.51 2.66 19.49
C LEU A 220 -6.99 2.39 19.79
N MET A 221 -7.86 2.67 18.83
CA MET A 221 -9.30 2.53 18.93
C MET A 221 -9.83 1.54 17.88
N ARG A 222 -10.91 0.85 18.20
CA ARG A 222 -11.74 0.09 17.28
C ARG A 222 -13.11 0.76 17.16
N ILE A 223 -13.57 0.95 15.92
CA ILE A 223 -14.90 1.46 15.60
C ILE A 223 -15.65 0.35 14.85
N PRO A 224 -16.65 -0.30 15.48
CA PRO A 224 -17.44 -1.34 14.83
C PRO A 224 -18.20 -0.79 13.63
N VAL A 225 -18.19 -1.53 12.53
CA VAL A 225 -19.08 -1.28 11.38
C VAL A 225 -20.33 -2.12 11.58
N LYS A 226 -21.49 -1.48 11.80
CA LYS A 226 -22.77 -2.16 11.98
C LYS A 226 -23.28 -2.73 10.64
N ALA A 227 -24.29 -3.60 10.71
CA ALA A 227 -24.85 -4.25 9.51
C ALA A 227 -25.42 -3.26 8.48
N ASP A 228 -25.89 -2.10 8.92
CA ASP A 228 -26.36 -0.99 8.07
C ASP A 228 -25.21 -0.09 7.57
N GLY A 229 -23.98 -0.40 7.93
CA GLY A 229 -22.77 0.36 7.59
C GLY A 229 -22.54 1.59 8.48
N SER A 230 -23.41 1.87 9.47
CA SER A 230 -23.16 2.96 10.44
C SER A 230 -22.07 2.60 11.43
N ALA A 231 -21.45 3.62 12.05
CA ALA A 231 -20.47 3.42 13.11
C ALA A 231 -21.12 2.88 14.40
N GLY A 232 -20.43 1.93 15.02
CA GLY A 232 -20.70 1.54 16.40
C GLY A 232 -20.02 2.47 17.41
N PRO A 233 -20.06 2.12 18.70
CA PRO A 233 -19.32 2.87 19.73
C PRO A 233 -17.82 2.82 19.47
N ILE A 234 -17.12 3.92 19.70
CA ILE A 234 -15.67 3.97 19.65
C ILE A 234 -15.12 3.28 20.91
N VAL A 235 -14.33 2.22 20.71
CA VAL A 235 -13.76 1.43 21.79
C VAL A 235 -12.26 1.66 21.84
N LYS A 236 -11.76 2.25 22.92
CA LYS A 236 -10.32 2.34 23.18
C LYS A 236 -9.80 0.96 23.57
N LEU A 237 -8.77 0.46 22.87
CA LEU A 237 -8.16 -0.82 23.16
C LEU A 237 -7.15 -0.73 24.30
N GLU A 238 -7.08 -1.78 25.12
CA GLU A 238 -6.04 -1.96 26.11
C GLU A 238 -4.78 -2.50 25.42
N THR A 239 -3.76 -1.66 25.27
CA THR A 239 -2.49 -2.05 24.69
C THR A 239 -1.57 -2.66 25.74
N SER A 240 -0.80 -3.71 25.41
CA SER A 240 0.11 -4.41 26.35
C SER A 240 1.23 -3.51 26.90
N ARG A 241 1.47 -2.37 26.27
CA ARG A 241 2.30 -1.26 26.73
C ARG A 241 1.76 0.07 26.21
N PRO A 242 2.12 1.21 26.82
CA PRO A 242 1.80 2.53 26.26
C PRO A 242 2.39 2.71 24.87
N MET A 243 1.63 3.28 23.96
CA MET A 243 2.08 3.66 22.63
C MET A 243 2.57 5.12 22.65
N MET A 244 3.64 5.41 21.91
CA MET A 244 4.30 6.74 21.92
C MET A 244 4.18 7.43 20.57
N GLY A 245 3.07 8.15 20.35
CA GLY A 245 2.82 8.84 19.10
C GLY A 245 2.67 7.83 17.93
N PRO A 246 1.70 6.90 18.01
CA PRO A 246 1.41 6.00 16.90
C PRO A 246 0.91 6.81 15.70
N ASP A 247 1.54 6.59 14.57
CA ASP A 247 1.36 7.31 13.32
C ASP A 247 0.78 6.36 12.25
N GLY A 248 1.29 6.30 11.06
CA GLY A 248 0.74 5.45 10.01
C GLY A 248 0.69 3.97 10.37
N MET A 249 -0.38 3.29 9.95
CA MET A 249 -0.57 1.86 10.18
C MET A 249 -1.18 1.14 8.97
N ARG A 250 -0.89 -0.17 8.84
CA ARG A 250 -1.45 -1.02 7.78
C ARG A 250 -1.80 -2.41 8.33
N SER A 251 -2.91 -2.95 7.84
CA SER A 251 -3.28 -4.35 8.13
C SER A 251 -2.37 -5.31 7.37
N VAL A 252 -1.89 -6.36 8.04
CA VAL A 252 -0.97 -7.36 7.47
C VAL A 252 -1.42 -8.80 7.72
N GLY A 253 -2.66 -8.97 8.08
CA GLY A 253 -3.24 -10.27 8.37
C GLY A 253 -4.67 -10.12 8.85
N ASN A 254 -5.21 -11.20 9.43
CA ASN A 254 -6.60 -11.19 9.88
C ASN A 254 -6.81 -10.33 11.14
N LYS A 255 -5.81 -10.29 12.02
CA LYS A 255 -5.87 -9.64 13.33
C LYS A 255 -4.65 -8.79 13.64
N THR A 256 -3.80 -8.53 12.64
CA THR A 256 -2.49 -7.92 12.85
C THR A 256 -2.37 -6.62 12.08
N LEU A 257 -1.87 -5.59 12.76
CA LEU A 257 -1.48 -4.31 12.21
C LEU A 257 0.04 -4.18 12.31
N LEU A 258 0.67 -3.56 11.31
CA LEU A 258 1.96 -2.89 11.46
C LEU A 258 1.68 -1.44 11.80
N VAL A 259 2.37 -0.91 12.81
CA VAL A 259 2.23 0.47 13.28
C VAL A 259 3.62 1.07 13.43
N VAL A 260 3.82 2.29 12.99
CA VAL A 260 5.02 3.06 13.34
C VAL A 260 4.71 3.99 14.50
N GLU A 261 5.62 4.05 15.48
CA GLU A 261 5.48 4.93 16.63
C GLU A 261 6.84 5.27 17.25
N GLY A 262 7.07 6.48 17.69
CA GLY A 262 8.20 6.85 18.55
C GLY A 262 9.57 6.31 18.11
N GLY A 263 9.80 6.17 16.80
CA GLY A 263 11.03 5.59 16.24
C GLY A 263 11.06 4.06 16.21
N ARG A 264 9.90 3.39 16.30
CA ARG A 264 9.74 1.94 16.26
C ARG A 264 8.77 1.50 15.18
N LEU A 265 9.01 0.31 14.63
CA LEU A 265 8.03 -0.46 13.88
C LEU A 265 7.51 -1.56 14.79
N ASP A 266 6.23 -1.60 14.99
CA ASP A 266 5.55 -2.57 15.84
C ASP A 266 4.61 -3.48 15.05
N GLU A 267 4.53 -4.73 15.51
CA GLU A 267 3.46 -5.68 15.18
C GLU A 267 2.44 -5.63 16.30
N VAL A 268 1.20 -5.26 15.97
CA VAL A 268 0.10 -5.15 16.92
C VAL A 268 -0.94 -6.21 16.62
N THR A 269 -1.14 -7.15 17.53
CA THR A 269 -2.13 -8.25 17.39
C THR A 269 -3.38 -7.94 18.20
N ILE A 270 -4.54 -7.94 17.56
CA ILE A 270 -5.83 -7.61 18.17
C ILE A 270 -6.53 -8.86 18.70
N ASN A 271 -6.92 -8.83 19.96
CA ASN A 271 -7.67 -9.89 20.66
C ASN A 271 -8.83 -9.29 21.46
N GLY A 272 -9.99 -9.11 20.80
CA GLY A 272 -11.13 -8.41 21.40
C GLY A 272 -10.82 -6.94 21.65
N ASP A 273 -10.89 -6.49 22.90
CA ASP A 273 -10.58 -5.11 23.30
C ASP A 273 -9.12 -4.94 23.76
N LYS A 274 -8.29 -5.99 23.57
CA LYS A 274 -6.86 -5.98 23.88
C LYS A 274 -6.02 -5.98 22.62
N ALA A 275 -4.88 -5.29 22.69
CA ALA A 275 -3.89 -5.21 21.63
C ALA A 275 -2.50 -5.53 22.17
N GLU A 276 -1.93 -6.65 21.73
CA GLU A 276 -0.56 -7.03 22.05
C GLU A 276 0.40 -6.32 21.13
N VAL A 277 1.31 -5.51 21.69
CA VAL A 277 2.26 -4.67 20.95
C VAL A 277 3.66 -5.28 21.07
N LYS A 278 4.19 -5.74 19.95
CA LYS A 278 5.53 -6.33 19.84
C LYS A 278 6.42 -5.45 18.97
N VAL A 279 7.53 -4.98 19.52
CA VAL A 279 8.55 -4.23 18.75
C VAL A 279 9.25 -5.16 17.76
N LEU A 280 9.24 -4.80 16.48
CA LEU A 280 9.95 -5.48 15.41
C LEU A 280 11.32 -4.84 15.14
N LYS A 281 11.36 -3.51 15.16
CA LYS A 281 12.57 -2.71 14.92
C LYS A 281 12.46 -1.39 15.70
N GLU A 282 13.57 -0.95 16.29
CA GLU A 282 13.69 0.32 17.00
C GLU A 282 14.92 1.12 16.55
N GLY A 283 15.08 2.32 17.09
CA GLY A 283 16.21 3.20 16.78
C GLY A 283 16.08 3.94 15.45
N MET A 284 14.85 4.03 14.88
CA MET A 284 14.58 4.80 13.68
C MET A 284 14.20 6.23 14.02
N THR A 285 14.49 7.18 13.13
CA THR A 285 14.27 8.61 13.41
C THR A 285 13.23 9.18 12.45
N GLY A 286 12.23 9.88 13.01
CA GLY A 286 11.25 10.63 12.22
C GLY A 286 10.45 9.79 11.24
N ILE A 287 10.15 8.56 11.63
CA ILE A 287 9.30 7.66 10.84
C ILE A 287 7.83 8.01 11.02
N THR A 288 7.05 7.87 9.94
CA THR A 288 5.62 8.27 9.92
C THR A 288 4.70 7.22 9.33
N ALA A 289 5.18 6.34 8.47
CA ALA A 289 4.27 5.40 7.80
C ALA A 289 4.94 4.07 7.46
N VAL A 290 4.11 3.03 7.26
CA VAL A 290 4.53 1.67 6.90
C VAL A 290 3.63 1.09 5.82
N THR A 291 4.21 0.28 4.92
CA THR A 291 3.47 -0.60 4.00
C THR A 291 4.19 -1.93 3.83
N LEU A 292 3.49 -2.94 3.32
CA LEU A 292 4.05 -4.29 3.12
C LEU A 292 3.96 -4.71 1.66
N THR A 293 5.09 -5.08 1.07
CA THR A 293 5.15 -5.70 -0.26
C THR A 293 6.42 -6.54 -0.42
N GLY A 294 6.36 -7.62 -1.18
CA GLY A 294 7.52 -8.46 -1.49
C GLY A 294 8.22 -9.07 -0.26
N GLY A 295 7.51 -9.30 0.85
CA GLY A 295 8.11 -9.81 2.09
C GLY A 295 8.90 -8.76 2.89
N MET A 296 8.75 -7.48 2.54
CA MET A 296 9.40 -6.34 3.19
C MET A 296 8.35 -5.37 3.74
N ALA A 297 8.51 -4.96 4.99
CA ALA A 297 7.84 -3.79 5.55
C ALA A 297 8.68 -2.55 5.22
N TYR A 298 8.15 -1.67 4.38
CA TYR A 298 8.80 -0.40 4.07
C TYR A 298 8.31 0.67 5.04
N VAL A 299 9.25 1.39 5.65
CA VAL A 299 9.00 2.44 6.64
C VAL A 299 9.55 3.76 6.12
N ALA A 300 8.71 4.80 6.00
CA ALA A 300 9.11 6.11 5.53
C ALA A 300 9.76 6.94 6.65
N GLU A 301 10.91 7.55 6.38
CA GLU A 301 11.57 8.56 7.22
C GLU A 301 11.15 9.97 6.74
N ALA A 302 10.20 10.60 7.44
CA ALA A 302 9.69 11.91 7.03
C ALA A 302 10.36 13.10 7.74
N ARG A 303 10.95 12.90 8.93
CA ARG A 303 11.69 13.95 9.68
C ARG A 303 10.91 15.27 9.82
N LEU A 304 9.60 15.18 10.14
CA LEU A 304 8.65 16.30 10.12
C LEU A 304 9.05 17.47 11.05
N ASN A 305 9.85 17.19 12.09
CA ASN A 305 10.40 18.22 12.98
C ASN A 305 11.30 19.25 12.26
N LEU A 306 11.85 18.90 11.08
CA LEU A 306 12.68 19.78 10.26
C LEU A 306 11.92 20.49 9.14
N ARG A 307 10.62 20.20 8.98
CA ARG A 307 9.82 20.70 7.84
C ARG A 307 9.78 22.24 7.79
N ASN A 308 9.56 22.86 8.92
CA ASN A 308 9.40 24.32 9.03
C ASN A 308 10.72 25.07 9.26
N ASP A 309 11.83 24.36 9.45
CA ASP A 309 13.16 24.96 9.62
C ASP A 309 13.89 24.93 8.27
N THR A 310 13.79 26.03 7.53
CA THR A 310 14.46 26.17 6.22
C THR A 310 15.95 26.43 6.33
N THR A 311 16.46 26.66 7.53
CA THR A 311 17.89 26.88 7.78
C THR A 311 18.67 25.57 7.91
N LYS A 312 17.94 24.46 8.17
CA LYS A 312 18.52 23.11 8.29
C LYS A 312 18.27 22.29 7.05
N ASP A 313 19.31 21.59 6.63
CA ASP A 313 19.15 20.50 5.66
C ASP A 313 18.51 19.29 6.37
N PRO A 314 17.34 18.82 5.94
CA PRO A 314 16.77 17.61 6.50
C PRO A 314 17.59 16.35 6.14
N GLY A 315 18.57 16.48 5.25
CA GLY A 315 19.34 15.38 4.69
C GLY A 315 18.52 14.56 3.68
N PRO A 316 19.10 13.49 3.15
CA PRO A 316 18.38 12.62 2.23
C PRO A 316 17.24 11.90 2.94
N PHE A 317 16.06 11.94 2.35
CA PHE A 317 14.92 11.13 2.77
C PHE A 317 15.02 9.71 2.21
N ARG A 318 14.44 8.75 2.91
CA ARG A 318 14.40 7.36 2.46
C ARG A 318 13.18 6.63 3.02
N ALA A 319 12.83 5.51 2.38
CA ALA A 319 12.01 4.48 2.99
C ALA A 319 12.86 3.22 3.17
N MET A 320 12.91 2.70 4.40
CA MET A 320 13.72 1.54 4.77
C MET A 320 12.89 0.27 4.62
N GLY A 321 13.42 -0.72 3.90
CA GLY A 321 12.87 -2.07 3.81
C GLY A 321 13.37 -2.94 4.97
N ILE A 322 12.44 -3.47 5.75
CA ILE A 322 12.69 -4.36 6.88
C ILE A 322 12.07 -5.72 6.52
N PRO A 323 12.84 -6.83 6.52
CA PRO A 323 12.29 -8.15 6.24
C PRO A 323 11.13 -8.46 7.19
N TYR A 324 9.97 -8.81 6.64
CA TYR A 324 8.77 -9.13 7.40
C TYR A 324 7.98 -10.24 6.71
N LYS A 325 7.64 -11.27 7.47
CA LYS A 325 6.77 -12.35 7.03
C LYS A 325 5.49 -12.32 7.87
N ALA A 326 4.37 -11.96 7.24
CA ALA A 326 3.07 -12.08 7.86
C ALA A 326 2.80 -13.53 8.29
N LYS A 327 2.23 -13.71 9.47
CA LYS A 327 1.87 -15.03 10.03
C LYS A 327 0.52 -15.47 9.54
#